data_25904f584bbe8e0ba0fbf613f2d02604
#
_entry.id   25904f584bbe8e0ba0fbf613f2d02604
#
_cell.length_a   1.000
_cell.length_b   1.000
_cell.length_c   1.000
_cell.angle_alpha   90.00
_cell.angle_beta   90.00
_cell.angle_gamma   90.00
#
_symmetry.space_group_name_H-M   'P 1'
#
loop_
_entity.id
_entity.type
_entity.pdbx_description
1 polymer ?
#
loop_
_entity_poly.entity_id
_entity_poly.type
_entity_poly.pdbx_seq_one_letter_code
_entity_poly.pdbx_strand_id
1 'polypeptide(L)'
;EDSAANVRLNFIWASENIATNTPDIYGEYMDTFAKLLTDSDDRVRMEAPEIFRVLGKRKPDFVRPYLEKLTYLSENDNNRVVRIHSVGAIKAAQA
;
A
#
# COMPACT_ATOMS: atom_id res chain seq x y z
N GLU A 1 -13.70 12.89 -14.17
CA GLU A 1 -13.28 11.86 -13.25
C GLU A 1 -12.50 10.75 -13.95
N ASP A 2 -11.41 10.28 -13.34
CA ASP A 2 -10.55 9.25 -13.91
C ASP A 2 -11.13 7.86 -13.61
N SER A 3 -11.77 7.22 -14.60
CA SER A 3 -12.34 5.90 -14.43
C SER A 3 -11.26 4.82 -14.25
N ALA A 4 -10.07 5.02 -14.81
CA ALA A 4 -8.96 4.08 -14.59
C ALA A 4 -8.50 4.12 -13.14
N ALA A 5 -8.48 5.31 -12.51
CA ALA A 5 -8.16 5.41 -11.08
C ALA A 5 -9.21 4.69 -10.24
N ASN A 6 -10.48 4.76 -10.61
CA ASN A 6 -11.54 4.05 -9.89
C ASN A 6 -11.35 2.53 -9.98
N VAL A 7 -10.90 2.01 -11.11
CA VAL A 7 -10.58 0.58 -11.25
C VAL A 7 -9.43 0.20 -10.31
N ARG A 8 -8.38 1.03 -10.27
CA ARG A 8 -7.24 0.77 -9.39
C ARG A 8 -7.64 0.82 -7.91
N LEU A 9 -8.52 1.77 -7.53
CA LEU A 9 -9.04 1.85 -6.16
C LEU A 9 -9.84 0.61 -5.79
N ASN A 10 -10.71 0.14 -6.68
CA ASN A 10 -11.49 -1.07 -6.44
C ASN A 10 -10.59 -2.29 -6.29
N PHE A 11 -9.52 -2.37 -7.07
CA PHE A 11 -8.53 -3.44 -6.95
C PHE A 11 -7.85 -3.41 -5.58
N ILE A 12 -7.48 -2.22 -5.11
CA ILE A 12 -6.86 -2.06 -3.79
C ILE A 12 -7.81 -2.54 -2.70
N TRP A 13 -9.06 -2.09 -2.72
CA TRP A 13 -10.04 -2.44 -1.69
C TRP A 13 -10.35 -3.94 -1.67
N ALA A 14 -10.50 -4.55 -2.84
CA ALA A 14 -10.70 -5.99 -2.92
C ALA A 14 -9.48 -6.75 -2.39
N SER A 15 -8.27 -6.28 -2.71
CA SER A 15 -7.03 -6.90 -2.25
C SER A 15 -6.88 -6.82 -0.75
N GLU A 16 -7.28 -5.72 -0.12
CA GLU A 16 -7.23 -5.59 1.35
C GLU A 16 -8.06 -6.67 2.04
N ASN A 17 -9.27 -6.93 1.53
CA ASN A 17 -10.13 -7.94 2.11
C ASN A 17 -9.54 -9.35 1.97
N ILE A 18 -9.02 -9.67 0.80
CA ILE A 18 -8.42 -10.98 0.55
C ILE A 18 -7.12 -11.12 1.34
N ALA A 19 -6.30 -10.07 1.41
CA ALA A 19 -5.03 -10.11 2.12
C ALA A 19 -5.22 -10.36 3.63
N THR A 20 -6.34 -9.92 4.18
CA THR A 20 -6.63 -10.18 5.59
C THR A 20 -6.82 -11.67 5.85
N ASN A 21 -7.39 -12.41 4.91
CA ASN A 21 -7.72 -13.83 5.06
C ASN A 21 -6.68 -14.78 4.48
N THR A 22 -6.08 -14.41 3.33
CA THR A 22 -5.13 -15.28 2.63
C THR A 22 -3.91 -14.48 2.15
N PRO A 23 -3.08 -13.94 3.09
CA PRO A 23 -1.98 -13.06 2.71
C PRO A 23 -0.89 -13.73 1.89
N ASP A 24 -0.71 -15.04 2.02
CA ASP A 24 0.39 -15.75 1.37
C ASP A 24 0.40 -15.64 -0.15
N ILE A 25 -0.77 -15.48 -0.77
CA ILE A 25 -0.87 -15.44 -2.23
C ILE A 25 -0.30 -14.15 -2.83
N TYR A 26 0.00 -13.15 -1.99
CA TYR A 26 0.40 -11.83 -2.48
C TYR A 26 1.91 -11.64 -2.62
N GLY A 27 2.73 -12.61 -2.22
CA GLY A 27 4.18 -12.46 -2.30
C GLY A 27 4.66 -12.07 -3.70
N GLU A 28 4.13 -12.70 -4.73
CA GLU A 28 4.52 -12.43 -6.11
C GLU A 28 3.89 -11.16 -6.72
N TYR A 29 2.93 -10.55 -6.02
CA TYR A 29 2.23 -9.37 -6.49
C TYR A 29 2.72 -8.07 -5.85
N MET A 30 3.73 -8.14 -4.97
CA MET A 30 4.16 -6.98 -4.22
C MET A 30 4.70 -5.85 -5.10
N ASP A 31 5.39 -6.18 -6.20
CA ASP A 31 5.87 -5.15 -7.11
C ASP A 31 4.71 -4.41 -7.79
N THR A 32 3.61 -5.11 -8.07
CA THR A 32 2.42 -4.47 -8.62
C THR A 32 1.83 -3.47 -7.64
N PHE A 33 1.70 -3.87 -6.37
CA PHE A 33 1.20 -2.96 -5.33
C PHE A 33 2.15 -1.79 -5.11
N ALA A 34 3.46 -2.02 -5.18
CA ALA A 34 4.45 -0.96 -5.01
C ALA A 34 4.32 0.14 -6.07
N LYS A 35 3.93 -0.21 -7.28
CA LYS A 35 3.69 0.77 -8.34
C LYS A 35 2.53 1.71 -8.00
N LEU A 36 1.54 1.21 -7.27
CA LEU A 36 0.40 2.03 -6.85
C LEU A 36 0.79 3.08 -5.80
N LEU A 37 1.89 2.87 -5.09
CA LEU A 37 2.40 3.85 -4.13
C LEU A 37 2.87 5.15 -4.79
N THR A 38 3.17 5.10 -6.08
CA THR A 38 3.59 6.28 -6.84
C THR A 38 2.63 6.60 -7.98
N ASP A 39 1.38 6.17 -7.85
CA ASP A 39 0.34 6.46 -8.84
C ASP A 39 0.15 7.97 -9.02
N SER A 40 -0.19 8.40 -10.22
CA SER A 40 -0.42 9.81 -10.50
C SER A 40 -1.67 10.37 -9.81
N ASP A 41 -2.64 9.52 -9.51
CA ASP A 41 -3.86 9.91 -8.81
C ASP A 41 -3.64 9.82 -7.30
N ASP A 42 -3.86 10.93 -6.57
CA ASP A 42 -3.61 10.96 -5.13
C ASP A 42 -4.56 10.06 -4.34
N ARG A 43 -5.76 9.80 -4.85
CA ARG A 43 -6.68 8.87 -4.18
C ARG A 43 -6.12 7.46 -4.17
N VAL A 44 -5.46 7.05 -5.27
CA VAL A 44 -4.80 5.75 -5.35
C VAL A 44 -3.61 5.71 -4.39
N ARG A 45 -2.79 6.77 -4.37
CA ARG A 45 -1.65 6.85 -3.43
C ARG A 45 -2.10 6.85 -1.97
N MET A 46 -3.27 7.42 -1.66
CA MET A 46 -3.81 7.42 -0.30
C MET A 46 -4.14 6.01 0.18
N GLU A 47 -4.69 5.18 -0.71
CA GLU A 47 -5.15 3.84 -0.35
C GLU A 47 -4.10 2.74 -0.52
N ALA A 48 -3.15 2.91 -1.41
CA ALA A 48 -2.14 1.89 -1.66
C ALA A 48 -1.34 1.48 -0.41
N PRO A 49 -0.92 2.39 0.47
CA PRO A 49 -0.22 1.99 1.70
C PRO A 49 -1.04 1.10 2.61
N GLU A 50 -2.36 1.12 2.51
CA GLU A 50 -3.22 0.29 3.35
C GLU A 50 -3.07 -1.20 3.04
N ILE A 51 -2.77 -1.56 1.78
CA ILE A 51 -2.44 -2.96 1.45
C ILE A 51 -1.17 -3.36 2.20
N PHE A 52 -0.17 -2.49 2.20
CA PHE A 52 1.09 -2.75 2.89
C PHE A 52 0.89 -2.84 4.40
N ARG A 53 -0.03 -2.05 4.95
CA ARG A 53 -0.37 -2.12 6.37
C ARG A 53 -0.97 -3.48 6.72
N VAL A 54 -1.95 -3.95 5.95
CA VAL A 54 -2.60 -5.24 6.19
C VAL A 54 -1.59 -6.37 6.06
N LEU A 55 -0.81 -6.38 4.98
CA LEU A 55 0.20 -7.41 4.75
C LEU A 55 1.34 -7.33 5.76
N GLY A 56 1.71 -6.12 6.18
CA GLY A 56 2.78 -5.93 7.16
C GLY A 56 2.48 -6.59 8.50
N LYS A 57 1.23 -6.64 8.90
CA LYS A 57 0.81 -7.32 10.12
C LYS A 57 0.90 -8.83 10.01
N ARG A 58 0.60 -9.38 8.83
CA ARG A 58 0.50 -10.82 8.61
C ARG A 58 1.77 -11.41 8.03
N LYS A 59 2.42 -10.70 7.12
CA LYS A 59 3.60 -11.14 6.38
C LYS A 59 4.60 -9.98 6.27
N PRO A 60 5.23 -9.58 7.39
CA PRO A 60 6.14 -8.42 7.35
C PRO A 60 7.28 -8.59 6.35
N ASP A 61 7.71 -9.82 6.07
CA ASP A 61 8.78 -10.07 5.10
C ASP A 61 8.41 -9.61 3.69
N PHE A 62 7.11 -9.63 3.35
CA PHE A 62 6.65 -9.13 2.04
C PHE A 62 6.83 -7.62 1.93
N VAL A 63 6.74 -6.90 3.03
CA VAL A 63 6.76 -5.43 3.05
C VAL A 63 8.16 -4.87 3.23
N ARG A 64 9.07 -5.61 3.87
CA ARG A 64 10.44 -5.13 4.14
C ARG A 64 11.17 -4.55 2.93
N PRO A 65 11.10 -5.17 1.72
CA PRO A 65 11.80 -4.59 0.57
C PRO A 65 11.27 -3.21 0.16
N TYR A 66 10.10 -2.83 0.65
CA TYR A 66 9.44 -1.58 0.28
C TYR A 66 9.44 -0.53 1.38
N LEU A 67 10.08 -0.81 2.52
CA LEU A 67 10.11 0.12 3.66
C LEU A 67 10.76 1.45 3.29
N GLU A 68 11.82 1.42 2.49
CA GLU A 68 12.49 2.64 2.06
C GLU A 68 11.55 3.52 1.23
N LYS A 69 10.81 2.91 0.32
CA LYS A 69 9.83 3.62 -0.51
C LYS A 69 8.70 4.21 0.34
N LEU A 70 8.19 3.43 1.28
CA LEU A 70 7.17 3.90 2.21
C LEU A 70 7.68 5.05 3.08
N THR A 71 8.93 4.96 3.54
CA THR A 71 9.55 6.04 4.30
C THR A 71 9.64 7.32 3.48
N TYR A 72 10.04 7.21 2.22
CA TYR A 72 10.10 8.37 1.33
C TYR A 72 8.73 9.03 1.20
N LEU A 73 7.67 8.24 1.00
CA LEU A 73 6.31 8.78 0.89
C LEU A 73 5.85 9.42 2.19
N SER A 74 6.20 8.83 3.34
CA SER A 74 5.80 9.37 4.65
C SER A 74 6.41 10.75 4.92
N GLU A 75 7.51 11.06 4.26
CA GLU A 75 8.24 12.32 4.48
C GLU A 75 8.00 13.34 3.36
N ASN A 76 7.72 12.88 2.14
CA ASN A 76 7.81 13.74 0.96
C ASN A 76 6.52 13.89 0.14
N ASP A 77 5.56 12.98 0.27
CA ASP A 77 4.33 13.10 -0.52
C ASP A 77 3.59 14.39 -0.16
N ASN A 78 3.08 15.08 -1.15
CA ASN A 78 2.37 16.33 -0.91
C ASN A 78 0.99 16.14 -0.30
N ASN A 79 0.44 14.93 -0.34
CA ASN A 79 -0.85 14.61 0.24
C ASN A 79 -0.67 14.12 1.68
N ARG A 80 -1.32 14.79 2.62
CA ARG A 80 -1.20 14.46 4.04
C ARG A 80 -1.64 13.03 4.36
N VAL A 81 -2.72 12.56 3.72
CA VAL A 81 -3.25 11.22 3.99
C VAL A 81 -2.27 10.16 3.51
N VAL A 82 -1.62 10.38 2.38
CA VAL A 82 -0.57 9.48 1.90
C VAL A 82 0.55 9.38 2.94
N ARG A 83 0.98 10.52 3.49
CA ARG A 83 2.03 10.51 4.52
C ARG A 83 1.60 9.70 5.75
N ILE A 84 0.38 9.93 6.24
CA ILE A 84 -0.14 9.24 7.43
C ILE A 84 -0.25 7.74 7.21
N HIS A 85 -0.84 7.32 6.08
CA HIS A 85 -1.03 5.91 5.77
C HIS A 85 0.31 5.20 5.57
N SER A 86 1.29 5.88 4.99
CA SER A 86 2.63 5.31 4.81
C SER A 86 3.31 5.03 6.15
N VAL A 87 3.16 5.95 7.12
CA VAL A 87 3.66 5.72 8.47
C VAL A 87 2.98 4.50 9.09
N GLY A 88 1.66 4.37 8.91
CA GLY A 88 0.92 3.22 9.43
C GLY A 88 1.40 1.89 8.86
N ALA A 89 1.71 1.87 7.56
CA ALA A 89 2.23 0.67 6.91
C ALA A 89 3.62 0.29 7.45
N ILE A 90 4.48 1.28 7.65
CA ILE A 90 5.82 1.06 8.20
C ILE A 90 5.72 0.45 9.60
N LYS A 91 4.89 1.05 10.46
CA LYS A 91 4.71 0.58 11.84
C LYS A 91 4.18 -0.85 11.88
N ALA A 92 3.25 -1.19 10.99
CA ALA A 92 2.68 -2.54 10.94
C ALA A 92 3.76 -3.58 10.62
N ALA A 93 4.65 -3.27 9.69
CA ALA A 93 5.70 -4.20 9.28
C ALA A 93 6.81 -4.34 10.31
N GLN A 94 6.98 -3.34 11.19
CA GLN A 94 8.04 -3.33 12.21
C GLN A 94 7.56 -3.74 13.60
N ALA A 95 6.27 -3.93 13.74
CA ALA A 95 5.69 -4.28 15.05
C ALA A 95 6.03 -5.70 15.49
#